data_c46e57467784157e26cdd2b8c71deef3
#
_entry.id   c46e57467784157e26cdd2b8c71deef3
#
_cell.length_a   1.000
_cell.length_b   1.000
_cell.length_c   1.000
_cell.angle_alpha   90.00
_cell.angle_beta   90.00
_cell.angle_gamma   90.00
#
_symmetry.space_group_name_H-M   'P 1'
#
loop_
_entity.id
_entity.type
_entity.pdbx_description
1 polymer ?
#
loop_
_entity_poly.entity_id
_entity_poly.type
_entity_poly.pdbx_seq_one_letter_code
_entity_poly.pdbx_strand_id
1 'polypeptide(L)'
;MLYLAIVLFVVAETDSYSLAGAISMVSSVVLAIATPLWSRAADQFGQNKILSITAPVHILFLGLFVYFVKSDAPVWVWFFCAIVFESFVIGSGQMVRRRWIHAIGDDRKLIDTAYSFEALVDEIIFTTGPVIATLVASYFFPAASIFTAMGFLIVGALIFLTQKRTEPPAHPKEPGDDHSLLIRDRFIQALFIPLMMCGAFFSSTGLVIVGYLDDFGTRESSGFFIAIWSFSSGLSAFVSGSIHWKMNETRRFLYSLVALFGLTIPITLAALFYEGNLYMLAIALFFNGLAIAPLLTAGLAVAERSVSEKRTTEVLAWAIAALNLGGAIPTAITGYIIDTYGSSVAFIVPLACMAISLFSLMPFFAIWRRKLHQIPA
;
A
#
# COMPACT_ATOMS: atom_id res chain seq x y z
N MET A 1 8.80 2.09 2.85
CA MET A 1 10.01 1.97 3.69
C MET A 1 9.70 1.46 5.10
N LEU A 2 8.87 2.13 5.93
CA LEU A 2 8.62 1.75 7.34
C LEU A 2 8.09 0.32 7.53
N TYR A 3 7.09 -0.11 6.72
CA TYR A 3 6.57 -1.47 6.78
C TYR A 3 7.68 -2.53 6.66
N LEU A 4 8.54 -2.41 5.63
CA LEU A 4 9.65 -3.34 5.43
C LEU A 4 10.68 -3.24 6.57
N ALA A 5 10.94 -2.03 7.07
CA ALA A 5 11.86 -1.81 8.19
C ALA A 5 11.39 -2.52 9.47
N ILE A 6 10.07 -2.50 9.76
CA ILE A 6 9.48 -3.21 10.90
C ILE A 6 9.60 -4.72 10.72
N VAL A 7 9.29 -5.25 9.52
CA VAL A 7 9.44 -6.68 9.22
C VAL A 7 10.90 -7.13 9.42
N LEU A 8 11.85 -6.44 8.78
CA LEU A 8 13.28 -6.76 8.90
C LEU A 8 13.77 -6.72 10.35
N PHE A 9 13.31 -5.73 11.12
CA PHE A 9 13.69 -5.58 12.52
C PHE A 9 13.11 -6.70 13.39
N VAL A 10 11.81 -6.97 13.29
CA VAL A 10 11.15 -8.01 14.10
C VAL A 10 11.73 -9.39 13.79
N VAL A 11 11.92 -9.73 12.49
CA VAL A 11 12.52 -11.00 12.11
C VAL A 11 13.97 -11.11 12.60
N ALA A 12 14.75 -10.02 12.53
CA ALA A 12 16.14 -10.05 13.01
C ALA A 12 16.28 -10.24 14.54
N GLU A 13 15.29 -9.76 15.33
CA GLU A 13 15.32 -9.88 16.79
C GLU A 13 14.64 -11.17 17.30
N THR A 14 13.76 -11.80 16.49
CA THR A 14 12.91 -12.92 16.97
C THR A 14 12.99 -14.19 16.14
N ASP A 15 13.63 -14.15 14.98
CA ASP A 15 13.62 -15.20 13.96
C ASP A 15 12.21 -15.70 13.59
N SER A 16 11.17 -14.84 13.75
CA SER A 16 9.77 -15.20 13.51
C SER A 16 9.10 -14.30 12.46
N TYR A 17 8.81 -14.87 11.31
CA TYR A 17 7.97 -14.25 10.28
C TYR A 17 6.50 -14.21 10.69
N SER A 18 6.03 -15.18 11.48
CA SER A 18 4.67 -15.19 12.05
C SER A 18 4.42 -13.96 12.90
N LEU A 19 5.37 -13.59 13.75
CA LEU A 19 5.24 -12.41 14.62
C LEU A 19 5.30 -11.13 13.81
N ALA A 20 6.22 -11.02 12.85
CA ALA A 20 6.29 -9.89 11.93
C ALA A 20 5.00 -9.73 11.11
N GLY A 21 4.45 -10.84 10.62
CA GLY A 21 3.18 -10.88 9.89
C GLY A 21 1.99 -10.47 10.77
N ALA A 22 1.94 -10.93 12.02
CA ALA A 22 0.88 -10.59 12.98
C ALA A 22 0.91 -9.08 13.35
N ILE A 23 2.09 -8.51 13.60
CA ILE A 23 2.26 -7.08 13.83
C ILE A 23 1.82 -6.29 12.59
N SER A 24 2.23 -6.71 11.39
CA SER A 24 1.83 -6.08 10.13
C SER A 24 0.32 -6.17 9.88
N MET A 25 -0.32 -7.27 10.28
CA MET A 25 -1.79 -7.43 10.23
C MET A 25 -2.48 -6.37 11.08
N VAL A 26 -2.10 -6.25 12.34
CA VAL A 26 -2.68 -5.26 13.26
C VAL A 26 -2.42 -3.84 12.76
N SER A 27 -1.21 -3.54 12.32
CA SER A 27 -0.82 -2.25 11.70
C SER A 27 -1.74 -1.90 10.53
N SER A 28 -1.98 -2.83 9.61
CA SER A 28 -2.82 -2.60 8.43
C SER A 28 -4.28 -2.28 8.79
N VAL A 29 -4.85 -3.00 9.77
CA VAL A 29 -6.22 -2.75 10.25
C VAL A 29 -6.32 -1.38 10.89
N VAL A 30 -5.39 -1.05 11.79
CA VAL A 30 -5.37 0.23 12.51
C VAL A 30 -5.20 1.38 11.53
N LEU A 31 -4.27 1.27 10.59
CA LEU A 31 -4.02 2.28 9.55
C LEU A 31 -5.26 2.55 8.70
N ALA A 32 -5.97 1.49 8.28
CA ALA A 32 -7.18 1.61 7.47
C ALA A 32 -8.29 2.39 8.17
N ILE A 33 -8.38 2.29 9.50
CA ILE A 33 -9.37 3.01 10.33
C ILE A 33 -8.87 4.43 10.66
N ALA A 34 -7.61 4.56 11.05
CA ALA A 34 -7.05 5.81 11.56
C ALA A 34 -6.88 6.88 10.46
N THR A 35 -6.41 6.50 9.27
CA THR A 35 -6.13 7.43 8.18
C THR A 35 -7.33 8.29 7.78
N PRO A 36 -8.55 7.74 7.54
CA PRO A 36 -9.72 8.55 7.21
C PRO A 36 -10.15 9.47 8.36
N LEU A 37 -10.00 9.04 9.61
CA LEU A 37 -10.36 9.83 10.78
C LEU A 37 -9.45 11.06 10.92
N TRP A 38 -8.14 10.88 10.79
CA TRP A 38 -7.19 11.97 10.85
C TRP A 38 -7.28 12.91 9.64
N SER A 39 -7.56 12.37 8.44
CA SER A 39 -7.80 13.21 7.26
C SER A 39 -8.99 14.13 7.47
N ARG A 40 -10.10 13.62 8.01
CA ARG A 40 -11.26 14.44 8.37
C ARG A 40 -10.94 15.46 9.46
N ALA A 41 -10.19 15.07 10.49
CA ALA A 41 -9.76 15.98 11.55
C ALA A 41 -8.86 17.10 11.00
N ALA A 42 -7.95 16.78 10.06
CA ALA A 42 -7.10 17.77 9.41
C ALA A 42 -7.92 18.78 8.58
N ASP A 43 -9.01 18.33 7.94
CA ASP A 43 -9.92 19.19 7.22
C ASP A 43 -10.71 20.13 8.14
N GLN A 44 -11.11 19.66 9.32
CA GLN A 44 -11.92 20.40 10.27
C GLN A 44 -11.12 21.36 11.16
N PHE A 45 -9.92 20.94 11.58
CA PHE A 45 -9.14 21.65 12.60
C PHE A 45 -7.85 22.29 12.05
N GLY A 46 -7.52 22.05 10.78
CA GLY A 46 -6.30 22.48 10.11
C GLY A 46 -5.21 21.42 10.10
N GLN A 47 -4.49 21.35 8.98
CA GLN A 47 -3.47 20.34 8.73
C GLN A 47 -2.29 20.44 9.70
N ASN A 48 -1.79 21.65 9.92
CA ASN A 48 -0.65 21.88 10.81
C ASN A 48 -0.95 21.49 12.25
N LYS A 49 -2.14 21.80 12.75
CA LYS A 49 -2.56 21.44 14.12
C LYS A 49 -2.61 19.94 14.31
N ILE A 50 -3.19 19.21 13.36
CA ILE A 50 -3.31 17.76 13.46
C ILE A 50 -1.94 17.10 13.31
N LEU A 51 -1.12 17.52 12.35
CA LEU A 51 0.22 16.98 12.17
C LEU A 51 1.12 17.22 13.40
N SER A 52 1.00 18.37 14.06
CA SER A 52 1.76 18.69 15.28
C SER A 52 1.42 17.80 16.48
N ILE A 53 0.26 17.12 16.45
CA ILE A 53 -0.15 16.15 17.47
C ILE A 53 0.23 14.73 17.02
N THR A 54 -0.10 14.37 15.79
CA THR A 54 0.03 12.99 15.31
C THR A 54 1.49 12.58 15.11
N ALA A 55 2.33 13.43 14.51
CA ALA A 55 3.71 13.08 14.23
C ALA A 55 4.55 12.81 15.50
N PRO A 56 4.52 13.62 16.55
CA PRO A 56 5.25 13.32 17.80
C PRO A 56 4.80 12.02 18.46
N VAL A 57 3.49 11.74 18.51
CA VAL A 57 2.97 10.51 19.12
C VAL A 57 3.40 9.30 18.31
N HIS A 58 3.28 9.34 16.97
CA HIS A 58 3.75 8.28 16.09
C HIS A 58 5.24 7.99 16.31
N ILE A 59 6.08 9.02 16.29
CA ILE A 59 7.54 8.90 16.47
C ILE A 59 7.88 8.33 17.85
N LEU A 60 7.23 8.84 18.91
CA LEU A 60 7.45 8.37 20.28
C LEU A 60 7.15 6.87 20.42
N PHE A 61 5.97 6.43 19.97
CA PHE A 61 5.56 5.03 20.12
C PHE A 61 6.29 4.10 19.16
N LEU A 62 6.75 4.58 18.01
CA LEU A 62 7.65 3.82 17.14
C LEU A 62 9.03 3.63 17.80
N GLY A 63 9.56 4.65 18.49
CA GLY A 63 10.77 4.52 19.29
C GLY A 63 10.60 3.59 20.49
N LEU A 64 9.46 3.68 21.19
CA LEU A 64 9.11 2.76 22.28
C LEU A 64 8.95 1.31 21.79
N PHE A 65 8.38 1.11 20.59
CA PHE A 65 8.30 -0.20 19.96
C PHE A 65 9.70 -0.82 19.80
N VAL A 66 10.65 -0.07 19.23
CA VAL A 66 12.05 -0.54 19.09
C VAL A 66 12.66 -0.85 20.46
N TYR A 67 12.46 0.02 21.44
CA TYR A 67 12.97 -0.17 22.79
C TYR A 67 12.43 -1.43 23.46
N PHE A 68 11.12 -1.65 23.41
CA PHE A 68 10.47 -2.80 24.05
C PHE A 68 10.77 -4.13 23.36
N VAL A 69 10.93 -4.14 22.04
CA VAL A 69 11.40 -5.33 21.31
C VAL A 69 12.81 -5.69 21.75
N LYS A 70 13.73 -4.72 21.82
CA LYS A 70 15.13 -4.95 22.25
C LYS A 70 15.32 -5.29 23.73
N SER A 71 14.36 -4.91 24.57
CA SER A 71 14.38 -5.22 26.00
C SER A 71 13.64 -6.50 26.37
N ASP A 72 13.29 -7.33 25.37
CA ASP A 72 12.53 -8.57 25.54
C ASP A 72 11.24 -8.40 26.36
N ALA A 73 10.59 -7.24 26.20
CA ALA A 73 9.32 -6.97 26.87
C ALA A 73 8.24 -7.96 26.36
N PRO A 74 7.19 -8.23 27.15
CA PRO A 74 6.11 -9.10 26.71
C PRO A 74 5.52 -8.68 25.36
N VAL A 75 5.25 -9.63 24.47
CA VAL A 75 4.82 -9.41 23.10
C VAL A 75 3.57 -8.52 22.97
N TRP A 76 2.65 -8.58 23.94
CA TRP A 76 1.48 -7.71 23.96
C TRP A 76 1.84 -6.20 24.03
N VAL A 77 3.01 -5.86 24.63
CA VAL A 77 3.51 -4.46 24.67
C VAL A 77 3.92 -4.01 23.26
N TRP A 78 4.49 -4.90 22.46
CA TRP A 78 4.86 -4.62 21.08
C TRP A 78 3.62 -4.32 20.22
N PHE A 79 2.57 -5.16 20.38
CA PHE A 79 1.28 -4.93 19.72
C PHE A 79 0.63 -3.63 20.17
N PHE A 80 0.69 -3.32 21.47
CA PHE A 80 0.17 -2.05 21.98
C PHE A 80 0.89 -0.85 21.35
N CYS A 81 2.22 -0.87 21.30
CA CYS A 81 2.99 0.17 20.63
C CYS A 81 2.64 0.28 19.14
N ALA A 82 2.50 -0.87 18.45
CA ALA A 82 2.12 -0.92 17.04
C ALA A 82 0.74 -0.29 16.80
N ILE A 83 -0.25 -0.64 17.62
CA ILE A 83 -1.58 -0.04 17.56
C ILE A 83 -1.50 1.47 17.76
N VAL A 84 -0.74 1.94 18.73
CA VAL A 84 -0.66 3.38 19.01
C VAL A 84 0.06 4.12 17.88
N PHE A 85 1.27 3.70 17.48
CA PHE A 85 1.95 4.46 16.45
C PHE A 85 1.21 4.44 15.10
N GLU A 86 0.57 3.33 14.72
CA GLU A 86 -0.26 3.28 13.50
C GLU A 86 -1.57 4.08 13.63
N SER A 87 -2.14 4.18 14.83
CA SER A 87 -3.31 5.02 15.07
C SER A 87 -3.05 6.50 14.84
N PHE A 88 -1.79 6.94 14.86
CA PHE A 88 -1.40 8.32 14.66
C PHE A 88 -0.71 8.57 13.30
N VAL A 89 -0.87 7.67 12.36
CA VAL A 89 -0.45 7.89 10.97
C VAL A 89 -1.47 8.76 10.25
N ILE A 90 -0.99 9.80 9.59
CA ILE A 90 -1.80 10.69 8.76
C ILE A 90 -1.45 10.51 7.28
N GLY A 91 -2.45 10.60 6.41
CA GLY A 91 -2.27 10.52 4.96
C GLY A 91 -1.57 11.75 4.39
N SER A 92 -0.23 11.80 4.46
CA SER A 92 0.57 12.95 4.01
C SER A 92 0.32 13.31 2.55
N GLY A 93 0.20 12.33 1.64
CA GLY A 93 -0.10 12.58 0.23
C GLY A 93 -1.42 13.31 0.02
N GLN A 94 -2.48 12.96 0.78
CA GLN A 94 -3.76 13.65 0.71
C GLN A 94 -3.65 15.11 1.18
N MET A 95 -2.85 15.37 2.23
CA MET A 95 -2.61 16.72 2.72
C MET A 95 -1.86 17.58 1.69
N VAL A 96 -0.84 17.02 1.04
CA VAL A 96 -0.07 17.69 -0.03
C VAL A 96 -0.97 18.02 -1.21
N ARG A 97 -1.80 17.09 -1.69
CA ARG A 97 -2.76 17.33 -2.79
C ARG A 97 -3.71 18.48 -2.50
N ARG A 98 -4.21 18.60 -1.29
CA ARG A 98 -5.06 19.72 -0.89
C ARG A 98 -4.31 21.05 -0.88
N ARG A 99 -3.01 21.05 -0.50
CA ARG A 99 -2.16 22.24 -0.60
C ARG A 99 -1.92 22.66 -2.04
N TRP A 100 -1.73 21.71 -2.97
CA TRP A 100 -1.62 22.01 -4.39
C TRP A 100 -2.89 22.69 -4.92
N ILE A 101 -4.07 22.11 -4.65
CA ILE A 101 -5.35 22.71 -5.06
C ILE A 101 -5.49 24.11 -4.50
N HIS A 102 -5.20 24.31 -3.22
CA HIS A 102 -5.31 25.63 -2.58
C HIS A 102 -4.31 26.65 -3.14
N ALA A 103 -3.07 26.25 -3.43
CA ALA A 103 -2.03 27.13 -3.93
C ALA A 103 -2.18 27.49 -5.41
N ILE A 104 -2.67 26.56 -6.23
CA ILE A 104 -2.83 26.70 -7.68
C ILE A 104 -4.18 27.38 -8.03
N GLY A 105 -5.23 27.14 -7.25
CA GLY A 105 -6.59 27.61 -7.54
C GLY A 105 -7.23 26.82 -8.68
N ASP A 106 -7.89 27.49 -9.63
CA ASP A 106 -8.74 26.87 -10.65
C ASP A 106 -8.00 26.41 -11.92
N ASP A 107 -6.66 26.54 -11.98
CA ASP A 107 -5.89 26.09 -13.16
C ASP A 107 -5.74 24.57 -13.20
N ARG A 108 -6.66 23.91 -13.88
CA ARG A 108 -6.69 22.45 -14.04
C ARG A 108 -5.40 21.87 -14.63
N LYS A 109 -4.74 22.57 -15.57
CA LYS A 109 -3.51 22.07 -16.20
C LYS A 109 -2.35 22.03 -15.20
N LEU A 110 -2.24 23.04 -14.34
CA LEU A 110 -1.23 23.06 -13.29
C LEU A 110 -1.53 22.02 -12.21
N ILE A 111 -2.81 21.79 -11.85
CA ILE A 111 -3.22 20.73 -10.92
C ILE A 111 -2.85 19.35 -11.47
N ASP A 112 -3.14 19.07 -12.75
CA ASP A 112 -2.78 17.80 -13.39
C ASP A 112 -1.25 17.60 -13.42
N THR A 113 -0.50 18.68 -13.65
CA THR A 113 0.98 18.65 -13.60
C THR A 113 1.47 18.34 -12.17
N ALA A 114 0.88 18.95 -11.14
CA ALA A 114 1.22 18.69 -9.75
C ALA A 114 0.94 17.24 -9.36
N TYR A 115 -0.19 16.68 -9.77
CA TYR A 115 -0.51 15.27 -9.53
C TYR A 115 0.42 14.31 -10.25
N SER A 116 0.83 14.65 -11.48
CA SER A 116 1.83 13.88 -12.23
C SER A 116 3.18 13.90 -11.53
N PHE A 117 3.57 15.05 -10.97
CA PHE A 117 4.80 15.19 -10.19
C PHE A 117 4.73 14.36 -8.89
N GLU A 118 3.61 14.40 -8.15
CA GLU A 118 3.42 13.55 -6.96
C GLU A 118 3.52 12.06 -7.30
N ALA A 119 2.87 11.62 -8.38
CA ALA A 119 2.93 10.23 -8.82
C ALA A 119 4.38 9.79 -9.13
N LEU A 120 5.18 10.67 -9.75
CA LEU A 120 6.61 10.42 -9.99
C LEU A 120 7.39 10.30 -8.66
N VAL A 121 7.13 11.20 -7.71
CA VAL A 121 7.77 11.16 -6.38
C VAL A 121 7.39 9.89 -5.63
N ASP A 122 6.12 9.52 -5.63
CA ASP A 122 5.64 8.27 -5.02
C ASP A 122 6.36 7.06 -5.62
N GLU A 123 6.52 6.99 -6.95
CA GLU A 123 7.22 5.90 -7.63
C GLU A 123 8.70 5.82 -7.23
N ILE A 124 9.39 6.98 -7.14
CA ILE A 124 10.77 7.04 -6.63
C ILE A 124 10.84 6.50 -5.20
N ILE A 125 9.91 6.90 -4.33
CA ILE A 125 9.86 6.46 -2.93
C ILE A 125 9.57 4.96 -2.82
N PHE A 126 8.64 4.43 -3.62
CA PHE A 126 8.32 3.00 -3.63
C PHE A 126 9.48 2.15 -4.15
N THR A 127 10.25 2.65 -5.12
CA THR A 127 11.40 1.95 -5.66
C THR A 127 12.62 2.04 -4.75
N THR A 128 12.96 3.23 -4.26
CA THR A 128 14.18 3.45 -3.47
C THR A 128 14.00 3.11 -1.99
N GLY A 129 12.80 3.28 -1.45
CA GLY A 129 12.50 3.06 -0.03
C GLY A 129 12.87 1.67 0.48
N PRO A 130 12.45 0.57 -0.19
CA PRO A 130 12.86 -0.78 0.18
C PRO A 130 14.37 -1.01 0.15
N VAL A 131 15.06 -0.49 -0.88
CA VAL A 131 16.52 -0.58 -0.99
C VAL A 131 17.21 0.09 0.19
N ILE A 132 16.81 1.34 0.49
CA ILE A 132 17.37 2.09 1.65
C ILE A 132 17.10 1.32 2.95
N ALA A 133 15.86 0.84 3.16
CA ALA A 133 15.50 0.11 4.37
C ALA A 133 16.39 -1.13 4.57
N THR A 134 16.57 -1.92 3.50
CA THR A 134 17.34 -3.17 3.57
C THR A 134 18.83 -2.89 3.76
N LEU A 135 19.42 -1.99 2.96
CA LEU A 135 20.83 -1.65 3.08
C LEU A 135 21.17 -1.10 4.46
N VAL A 136 20.34 -0.15 4.96
CA VAL A 136 20.58 0.44 6.28
C VAL A 136 20.46 -0.60 7.40
N ALA A 137 19.46 -1.50 7.32
CA ALA A 137 19.31 -2.58 8.29
C ALA A 137 20.49 -3.56 8.26
N SER A 138 21.03 -3.88 7.07
CA SER A 138 22.09 -4.87 6.90
C SER A 138 23.48 -4.32 7.23
N TYR A 139 23.78 -3.06 6.83
CA TYR A 139 25.12 -2.49 7.03
C TYR A 139 25.35 -1.86 8.40
N PHE A 140 24.28 -1.46 9.11
CA PHE A 140 24.41 -0.86 10.45
C PHE A 140 23.90 -1.82 11.53
N PHE A 141 22.58 -1.84 11.74
CA PHE A 141 21.90 -2.73 12.67
C PHE A 141 20.40 -2.78 12.32
N PRO A 142 19.66 -3.86 12.69
CA PRO A 142 18.28 -4.05 12.22
C PRO A 142 17.33 -2.88 12.47
N ALA A 143 17.42 -2.21 13.64
CA ALA A 143 16.59 -1.06 13.96
C ALA A 143 16.98 0.23 13.22
N ALA A 144 18.17 0.30 12.60
CA ALA A 144 18.65 1.51 11.92
C ALA A 144 17.72 1.96 10.79
N SER A 145 17.08 1.03 10.10
CA SER A 145 16.09 1.32 9.05
C SER A 145 14.86 2.03 9.60
N ILE A 146 14.41 1.67 10.83
CA ILE A 146 13.30 2.34 11.52
C ILE A 146 13.72 3.76 11.92
N PHE A 147 14.90 3.93 12.49
CA PHE A 147 15.43 5.27 12.86
C PHE A 147 15.61 6.17 11.64
N THR A 148 16.01 5.61 10.49
CA THR A 148 16.11 6.34 9.24
C THR A 148 14.72 6.80 8.77
N ALA A 149 13.71 5.94 8.84
CA ALA A 149 12.33 6.31 8.52
C ALA A 149 11.79 7.40 9.47
N MET A 150 12.09 7.29 10.77
CA MET A 150 11.78 8.34 11.75
C MET A 150 12.45 9.66 11.41
N GLY A 151 13.72 9.63 11.01
CA GLY A 151 14.45 10.82 10.58
C GLY A 151 13.80 11.51 9.38
N PHE A 152 13.42 10.76 8.35
CA PHE A 152 12.69 11.30 7.21
C PHE A 152 11.33 11.88 7.61
N LEU A 153 10.61 11.21 8.51
CA LEU A 153 9.33 11.70 9.02
C LEU A 153 9.50 13.01 9.80
N ILE A 154 10.50 13.10 10.68
CA ILE A 154 10.78 14.32 11.47
C ILE A 154 11.10 15.47 10.53
N VAL A 155 12.03 15.29 9.61
CA VAL A 155 12.43 16.33 8.66
C VAL A 155 11.25 16.74 7.78
N GLY A 156 10.52 15.78 7.24
CA GLY A 156 9.34 16.04 6.42
C GLY A 156 8.24 16.78 7.18
N ALA A 157 7.93 16.37 8.41
CA ALA A 157 6.95 17.04 9.26
C ALA A 157 7.37 18.48 9.60
N LEU A 158 8.65 18.70 9.96
CA LEU A 158 9.16 20.03 10.24
C LEU A 158 9.05 20.95 9.03
N ILE A 159 9.49 20.49 7.84
CA ILE A 159 9.36 21.25 6.60
C ILE A 159 7.89 21.57 6.31
N PHE A 160 7.00 20.58 6.45
CA PHE A 160 5.58 20.74 6.19
C PHE A 160 4.92 21.76 7.14
N LEU A 161 5.24 21.73 8.44
CA LEU A 161 4.72 22.62 9.47
C LEU A 161 5.18 24.07 9.28
N THR A 162 6.36 24.31 8.68
CA THR A 162 6.85 25.67 8.39
C THR A 162 6.09 26.31 7.23
N GLN A 163 5.48 25.53 6.34
CA GLN A 163 4.79 26.02 5.13
C GLN A 163 3.34 26.45 5.43
N LYS A 164 3.15 27.38 6.36
CA LYS A 164 1.83 27.88 6.76
C LYS A 164 1.07 28.59 5.63
N ARG A 165 1.80 29.18 4.68
CA ARG A 165 1.22 29.97 3.58
C ARG A 165 0.41 29.11 2.59
N THR A 166 0.73 27.83 2.47
CA THR A 166 0.04 26.89 1.57
C THR A 166 -1.04 26.08 2.27
N GLU A 167 -1.22 26.26 3.59
CA GLU A 167 -2.23 25.54 4.35
C GLU A 167 -3.63 25.97 3.92
N PRO A 168 -4.50 25.06 3.45
CA PRO A 168 -5.88 25.40 3.14
C PRO A 168 -6.64 25.77 4.44
N PRO A 169 -7.63 26.67 4.35
CA PRO A 169 -8.46 27.01 5.50
C PRO A 169 -9.19 25.78 6.02
N ALA A 170 -9.35 25.73 7.34
CA ALA A 170 -10.15 24.67 7.97
C ALA A 170 -11.64 24.88 7.62
N HIS A 171 -12.31 23.81 7.22
CA HIS A 171 -13.74 23.82 6.90
C HIS A 171 -14.52 23.07 7.99
N PRO A 172 -15.20 23.77 8.92
CA PRO A 172 -16.09 23.12 9.87
C PRO A 172 -17.23 22.41 9.13
N LYS A 173 -17.64 21.28 9.67
CA LYS A 173 -18.67 20.40 9.10
C LYS A 173 -19.98 21.16 8.89
N GLU A 174 -20.54 21.17 7.68
CA GLU A 174 -21.89 21.67 7.45
C GLU A 174 -22.93 20.58 7.80
N PRO A 175 -24.03 20.92 8.48
CA PRO A 175 -25.13 20.00 8.73
C PRO A 175 -25.89 19.73 7.43
N GLY A 176 -25.85 18.50 6.89
CA GLY A 176 -26.65 18.12 5.73
C GLY A 176 -26.01 17.16 4.73
N ASP A 177 -24.78 16.74 4.93
CA ASP A 177 -24.17 15.75 4.04
C ASP A 177 -24.82 14.38 4.19
N ASP A 178 -25.44 13.91 3.10
CA ASP A 178 -26.16 12.66 3.03
C ASP A 178 -25.20 11.46 3.14
N HIS A 179 -25.22 10.80 4.29
CA HIS A 179 -24.35 9.69 4.64
C HIS A 179 -24.89 8.31 4.22
N SER A 180 -25.53 8.21 3.05
CA SER A 180 -25.85 6.89 2.53
C SER A 180 -24.53 6.14 2.27
N LEU A 181 -24.28 5.08 3.04
CA LEU A 181 -23.04 4.29 2.96
C LEU A 181 -22.86 3.73 1.56
N LEU A 182 -21.84 4.19 0.83
CA LEU A 182 -21.45 3.67 -0.49
C LEU A 182 -21.23 2.15 -0.48
N ILE A 183 -20.79 1.60 0.65
CA ILE A 183 -20.62 0.16 0.87
C ILE A 183 -21.90 -0.68 0.60
N ARG A 184 -23.09 -0.07 0.62
CA ARG A 184 -24.35 -0.78 0.31
C ARG A 184 -24.60 -0.97 -1.20
N ASP A 185 -23.89 -0.24 -2.04
CA ASP A 185 -23.99 -0.44 -3.50
C ASP A 185 -23.31 -1.75 -3.90
N ARG A 186 -24.07 -2.64 -4.57
CA ARG A 186 -23.58 -3.95 -4.99
C ARG A 186 -22.42 -3.87 -5.99
N PHE A 187 -22.37 -2.84 -6.83
CA PHE A 187 -21.27 -2.67 -7.76
C PHE A 187 -19.99 -2.25 -7.03
N ILE A 188 -20.11 -1.36 -6.04
CA ILE A 188 -18.99 -0.95 -5.19
C ILE A 188 -18.45 -2.13 -4.40
N GLN A 189 -19.32 -2.98 -3.83
CA GLN A 189 -18.91 -4.23 -3.19
C GLN A 189 -18.18 -5.16 -4.16
N ALA A 190 -18.69 -5.30 -5.38
CA ALA A 190 -18.07 -6.12 -6.43
C ALA A 190 -16.68 -5.62 -6.86
N LEU A 191 -16.39 -4.34 -6.70
CA LEU A 191 -15.09 -3.74 -6.99
C LEU A 191 -14.15 -3.80 -5.80
N PHE A 192 -14.64 -3.63 -4.58
CA PHE A 192 -13.82 -3.59 -3.36
C PHE A 192 -13.19 -4.93 -3.04
N ILE A 193 -13.89 -6.06 -3.26
CA ILE A 193 -13.33 -7.39 -3.00
C ILE A 193 -12.07 -7.65 -3.85
N PRO A 194 -12.08 -7.46 -5.20
CA PRO A 194 -10.86 -7.57 -5.98
C PRO A 194 -9.74 -6.64 -5.54
N LEU A 195 -10.03 -5.36 -5.22
CA LEU A 195 -9.04 -4.41 -4.75
C LEU A 195 -8.45 -4.82 -3.39
N MET A 196 -9.28 -5.32 -2.48
CA MET A 196 -8.84 -5.85 -1.20
C MET A 196 -7.89 -7.05 -1.38
N MET A 197 -8.19 -7.94 -2.32
CA MET A 197 -7.32 -9.08 -2.66
C MET A 197 -6.03 -8.65 -3.37
N CYS A 198 -6.05 -7.54 -4.12
CA CYS A 198 -4.81 -6.93 -4.63
C CYS A 198 -3.92 -6.42 -3.49
N GLY A 199 -4.48 -5.77 -2.49
CA GLY A 199 -3.75 -5.36 -1.29
C GLY A 199 -3.16 -6.56 -0.52
N ALA A 200 -3.94 -7.65 -0.42
CA ALA A 200 -3.49 -8.93 0.10
C ALA A 200 -2.28 -9.48 -0.66
N PHE A 201 -2.35 -9.46 -1.98
CA PHE A 201 -1.26 -9.85 -2.87
C PHE A 201 0.00 -9.02 -2.64
N PHE A 202 -0.10 -7.69 -2.58
CA PHE A 202 1.06 -6.83 -2.38
C PHE A 202 1.76 -7.08 -1.05
N SER A 203 1.00 -7.14 0.04
CA SER A 203 1.55 -7.32 1.38
C SER A 203 2.18 -8.70 1.56
N SER A 204 1.52 -9.77 1.08
CA SER A 204 2.04 -11.13 1.16
C SER A 204 3.28 -11.32 0.26
N THR A 205 3.28 -10.78 -0.96
CA THR A 205 4.44 -10.85 -1.86
C THR A 205 5.66 -10.16 -1.25
N GLY A 206 5.49 -8.98 -0.65
CA GLY A 206 6.59 -8.28 0.02
C GLY A 206 7.21 -9.11 1.16
N LEU A 207 6.40 -9.73 2.00
CA LEU A 207 6.88 -10.57 3.11
C LEU A 207 7.56 -11.85 2.61
N VAL A 208 6.98 -12.52 1.62
CA VAL A 208 7.56 -13.76 1.05
C VAL A 208 8.90 -13.50 0.38
N ILE A 209 9.08 -12.38 -0.34
CA ILE A 209 10.37 -12.02 -0.93
C ILE A 209 11.46 -11.93 0.15
N VAL A 210 11.15 -11.29 1.29
CA VAL A 210 12.10 -11.19 2.40
C VAL A 210 12.43 -12.57 2.95
N GLY A 211 11.43 -13.40 3.26
CA GLY A 211 11.63 -14.75 3.78
C GLY A 211 12.40 -15.66 2.83
N TYR A 212 12.07 -15.60 1.54
CA TYR A 212 12.75 -16.42 0.54
C TYR A 212 14.23 -16.07 0.39
N LEU A 213 14.57 -14.79 0.34
CA LEU A 213 15.96 -14.38 0.25
C LEU A 213 16.74 -14.63 1.54
N ASP A 214 16.03 -14.64 2.68
CA ASP A 214 16.62 -15.02 3.96
C ASP A 214 17.01 -16.51 4.01
N ASP A 215 16.13 -17.40 3.54
CA ASP A 215 16.41 -18.84 3.47
C ASP A 215 17.67 -19.16 2.63
N PHE A 216 18.01 -18.30 1.66
CA PHE A 216 19.23 -18.42 0.84
C PHE A 216 20.40 -17.54 1.33
N GLY A 217 20.31 -16.95 2.53
CA GLY A 217 21.37 -16.15 3.13
C GLY A 217 21.65 -14.83 2.41
N THR A 218 20.66 -14.30 1.69
CA THR A 218 20.76 -13.06 0.90
C THR A 218 19.67 -12.04 1.28
N ARG A 219 19.27 -12.01 2.56
CA ARG A 219 18.23 -11.12 3.10
C ARG A 219 18.47 -9.65 2.71
N GLU A 220 19.74 -9.21 2.70
CA GLU A 220 20.14 -7.84 2.32
C GLU A 220 19.78 -7.49 0.87
N SER A 221 19.52 -8.48 0.02
CA SER A 221 19.10 -8.28 -1.37
C SER A 221 17.59 -8.08 -1.51
N SER A 222 16.79 -8.31 -0.47
CA SER A 222 15.33 -8.24 -0.55
C SER A 222 14.82 -6.87 -1.01
N GLY A 223 15.47 -5.80 -0.59
CA GLY A 223 15.17 -4.45 -1.07
C GLY A 223 15.33 -4.27 -2.57
N PHE A 224 16.35 -4.88 -3.17
CA PHE A 224 16.59 -4.83 -4.62
C PHE A 224 15.52 -5.61 -5.39
N PHE A 225 15.09 -6.78 -4.89
CA PHE A 225 14.03 -7.55 -5.53
C PHE A 225 12.68 -6.84 -5.48
N ILE A 226 12.35 -6.23 -4.34
CA ILE A 226 11.16 -5.37 -4.20
C ILE A 226 11.28 -4.14 -5.11
N ALA A 227 12.48 -3.55 -5.24
CA ALA A 227 12.72 -2.42 -6.13
C ALA A 227 12.57 -2.80 -7.61
N ILE A 228 13.04 -3.98 -8.06
CA ILE A 228 12.82 -4.49 -9.43
C ILE A 228 11.31 -4.59 -9.70
N TRP A 229 10.57 -5.15 -8.75
CA TRP A 229 9.12 -5.31 -8.84
C TRP A 229 8.39 -3.96 -8.89
N SER A 230 8.74 -3.01 -8.02
CA SER A 230 8.17 -1.66 -8.00
C SER A 230 8.57 -0.85 -9.24
N PHE A 231 9.83 -0.91 -9.64
CA PHE A 231 10.34 -0.21 -10.83
C PHE A 231 9.60 -0.65 -12.10
N SER A 232 9.36 -1.94 -12.27
CA SER A 232 8.60 -2.43 -13.42
C SER A 232 7.15 -1.95 -13.40
N SER A 233 6.53 -1.82 -12.21
CA SER A 233 5.21 -1.20 -12.06
C SER A 233 5.23 0.26 -12.51
N GLY A 234 6.22 1.05 -12.07
CA GLY A 234 6.37 2.44 -12.48
C GLY A 234 6.63 2.60 -13.98
N LEU A 235 7.46 1.72 -14.56
CA LEU A 235 7.68 1.70 -16.00
C LEU A 235 6.35 1.45 -16.75
N SER A 236 5.54 0.51 -16.28
CA SER A 236 4.23 0.23 -16.87
C SER A 236 3.23 1.37 -16.64
N ALA A 237 3.30 2.09 -15.52
CA ALA A 237 2.51 3.28 -15.27
C ALA A 237 2.81 4.36 -16.30
N PHE A 238 4.09 4.64 -16.56
CA PHE A 238 4.54 5.61 -17.54
C PHE A 238 4.09 5.24 -18.96
N VAL A 239 4.31 3.99 -19.36
CA VAL A 239 3.90 3.49 -20.69
C VAL A 239 2.37 3.50 -20.81
N SER A 240 1.64 2.99 -19.82
CA SER A 240 0.18 2.94 -19.81
C SER A 240 -0.46 4.34 -19.82
N GLY A 241 0.15 5.30 -19.14
CA GLY A 241 -0.29 6.70 -19.13
C GLY A 241 -0.08 7.42 -20.46
N SER A 242 0.91 6.98 -21.26
CA SER A 242 1.21 7.55 -22.59
C SER A 242 0.31 6.99 -23.68
N ILE A 243 -0.40 5.89 -23.44
CA ILE A 243 -1.25 5.22 -24.44
C ILE A 243 -2.67 5.77 -24.35
N HIS A 244 -3.21 6.23 -25.47
CA HIS A 244 -4.65 6.52 -25.60
C HIS A 244 -5.42 5.22 -25.76
N TRP A 245 -5.91 4.68 -24.64
CA TRP A 245 -6.63 3.43 -24.61
C TRP A 245 -8.00 3.56 -25.31
N LYS A 246 -8.18 2.80 -26.38
CA LYS A 246 -9.49 2.65 -27.04
C LYS A 246 -10.44 1.72 -26.25
N MET A 247 -9.94 1.12 -25.20
CA MET A 247 -10.65 0.16 -24.37
C MET A 247 -11.25 0.85 -23.14
N ASN A 248 -12.48 0.48 -22.80
CA ASN A 248 -13.18 0.93 -21.61
C ASN A 248 -12.42 0.48 -20.33
N GLU A 249 -12.43 1.29 -19.27
CA GLU A 249 -11.72 1.07 -18.00
C GLU A 249 -12.11 -0.25 -17.35
N THR A 250 -13.37 -0.66 -17.44
CA THR A 250 -13.84 -1.94 -16.89
C THR A 250 -13.17 -3.12 -17.59
N ARG A 251 -13.05 -3.09 -18.92
CA ARG A 251 -12.31 -4.13 -19.66
C ARG A 251 -10.83 -4.11 -19.32
N ARG A 252 -10.24 -2.91 -19.24
CA ARG A 252 -8.84 -2.74 -18.87
C ARG A 252 -8.58 -3.30 -17.48
N PHE A 253 -9.43 -3.03 -16.50
CA PHE A 253 -9.35 -3.60 -15.16
C PHE A 253 -9.38 -5.14 -15.19
N LEU A 254 -10.35 -5.74 -15.88
CA LEU A 254 -10.49 -7.19 -15.97
C LEU A 254 -9.27 -7.86 -16.65
N TYR A 255 -8.80 -7.30 -17.78
CA TYR A 255 -7.63 -7.86 -18.45
C TYR A 255 -6.35 -7.71 -17.63
N SER A 256 -6.17 -6.59 -16.95
CA SER A 256 -5.02 -6.38 -16.06
C SER A 256 -5.07 -7.31 -14.85
N LEU A 257 -6.26 -7.62 -14.33
CA LEU A 257 -6.44 -8.58 -13.24
C LEU A 257 -6.07 -10.01 -13.68
N VAL A 258 -6.52 -10.43 -14.86
CA VAL A 258 -6.14 -11.72 -15.46
C VAL A 258 -4.64 -11.76 -15.74
N ALA A 259 -4.07 -10.69 -16.26
CA ALA A 259 -2.63 -10.59 -16.51
C ALA A 259 -1.81 -10.71 -15.22
N LEU A 260 -2.20 -9.98 -14.16
CA LEU A 260 -1.50 -10.05 -12.88
C LEU A 260 -1.59 -11.44 -12.26
N PHE A 261 -2.77 -12.08 -12.28
CA PHE A 261 -2.93 -13.46 -11.85
C PHE A 261 -2.02 -14.42 -12.65
N GLY A 262 -2.07 -14.34 -13.99
CA GLY A 262 -1.24 -15.17 -14.86
C GLY A 262 0.25 -14.97 -14.65
N LEU A 263 0.69 -13.73 -14.41
CA LEU A 263 2.09 -13.40 -14.15
C LEU A 263 2.54 -13.71 -12.71
N THR A 264 1.60 -13.97 -11.78
CA THR A 264 1.93 -14.47 -10.44
C THR A 264 2.28 -15.96 -10.47
N ILE A 265 1.75 -16.73 -11.44
CA ILE A 265 2.06 -18.16 -11.59
C ILE A 265 3.57 -18.40 -11.80
N PRO A 266 4.28 -17.74 -12.75
CA PRO A 266 5.72 -17.89 -12.91
C PRO A 266 6.53 -17.58 -11.64
N ILE A 267 6.12 -16.60 -10.83
CA ILE A 267 6.80 -16.31 -9.55
C ILE A 267 6.71 -17.53 -8.62
N THR A 268 5.50 -18.05 -8.45
CA THR A 268 5.24 -19.21 -7.59
C THR A 268 5.97 -20.46 -8.09
N LEU A 269 5.97 -20.71 -9.41
CA LEU A 269 6.69 -21.82 -10.01
C LEU A 269 8.21 -21.67 -9.88
N ALA A 270 8.74 -20.45 -10.05
CA ALA A 270 10.17 -20.19 -9.87
C ALA A 270 10.60 -20.50 -8.42
N ALA A 271 9.81 -20.11 -7.43
CA ALA A 271 10.10 -20.36 -6.03
C ALA A 271 9.99 -21.86 -5.65
N LEU A 272 9.01 -22.58 -6.19
CA LEU A 272 8.74 -23.98 -5.82
C LEU A 272 9.62 -25.00 -6.55
N PHE A 273 9.95 -24.76 -7.83
CA PHE A 273 10.63 -25.75 -8.67
C PHE A 273 12.07 -25.38 -9.04
N TYR A 274 12.43 -24.11 -8.85
CA TYR A 274 13.77 -23.60 -9.15
C TYR A 274 14.35 -22.87 -7.94
N GLU A 275 14.24 -23.53 -6.76
CA GLU A 275 14.71 -22.99 -5.49
C GLU A 275 16.14 -22.46 -5.57
N GLY A 276 16.37 -21.26 -5.03
CA GLY A 276 17.68 -20.60 -5.06
C GLY A 276 18.06 -19.96 -6.39
N ASN A 277 17.27 -20.11 -7.46
CA ASN A 277 17.51 -19.39 -8.70
C ASN A 277 16.96 -17.95 -8.65
N LEU A 278 17.75 -17.08 -8.05
CA LEU A 278 17.39 -15.68 -7.83
C LEU A 278 17.17 -14.90 -9.15
N TYR A 279 17.83 -15.29 -10.24
CA TYR A 279 17.64 -14.66 -11.55
C TYR A 279 16.24 -14.95 -12.11
N MET A 280 15.76 -16.19 -12.00
CA MET A 280 14.40 -16.52 -12.42
C MET A 280 13.36 -15.77 -11.60
N LEU A 281 13.56 -15.67 -10.28
CA LEU A 281 12.68 -14.91 -9.41
C LEU A 281 12.66 -13.42 -9.80
N ALA A 282 13.82 -12.81 -10.05
CA ALA A 282 13.91 -11.40 -10.44
C ALA A 282 13.19 -11.13 -11.77
N ILE A 283 13.39 -12.01 -12.77
CA ILE A 283 12.72 -11.89 -14.08
C ILE A 283 11.20 -12.03 -13.91
N ALA A 284 10.74 -13.03 -13.13
CA ALA A 284 9.33 -13.24 -12.89
C ALA A 284 8.68 -12.03 -12.16
N LEU A 285 9.35 -11.47 -11.16
CA LEU A 285 8.92 -10.26 -10.45
C LEU A 285 8.87 -9.05 -11.38
N PHE A 286 9.86 -8.87 -12.25
CA PHE A 286 9.86 -7.78 -13.23
C PHE A 286 8.63 -7.85 -14.15
N PHE A 287 8.35 -9.00 -14.76
CA PHE A 287 7.17 -9.15 -15.63
C PHE A 287 5.85 -9.00 -14.85
N ASN A 288 5.78 -9.53 -13.65
CA ASN A 288 4.60 -9.38 -12.78
C ASN A 288 4.33 -7.91 -12.46
N GLY A 289 5.35 -7.14 -12.10
CA GLY A 289 5.22 -5.72 -11.79
C GLY A 289 4.61 -4.90 -12.93
N LEU A 290 4.86 -5.25 -14.20
CA LEU A 290 4.28 -4.57 -15.35
C LEU A 290 2.75 -4.59 -15.39
N ALA A 291 2.10 -5.56 -14.72
CA ALA A 291 0.64 -5.65 -14.67
C ALA A 291 0.01 -4.83 -13.53
N ILE A 292 0.79 -4.35 -12.55
CA ILE A 292 0.29 -3.70 -11.34
C ILE A 292 -0.34 -2.34 -11.63
N ALA A 293 0.42 -1.42 -12.23
CA ALA A 293 -0.07 -0.05 -12.45
C ALA A 293 -1.28 0.02 -13.39
N PRO A 294 -1.35 -0.72 -14.51
CA PRO A 294 -2.55 -0.78 -15.33
C PRO A 294 -3.78 -1.28 -14.56
N LEU A 295 -3.60 -2.24 -13.64
CA LEU A 295 -4.68 -2.75 -12.80
C LEU A 295 -5.19 -1.69 -11.83
N LEU A 296 -4.29 -1.07 -11.07
CA LEU A 296 -4.65 -0.07 -10.06
C LEU A 296 -5.30 1.16 -10.68
N THR A 297 -4.70 1.69 -11.75
CA THR A 297 -5.24 2.87 -12.45
C THR A 297 -6.62 2.59 -13.04
N ALA A 298 -6.83 1.42 -13.66
CA ALA A 298 -8.12 1.04 -14.19
C ALA A 298 -9.14 0.80 -13.06
N GLY A 299 -8.75 0.16 -11.96
CA GLY A 299 -9.62 -0.09 -10.81
C GLY A 299 -10.10 1.20 -10.15
N LEU A 300 -9.21 2.17 -9.95
CA LEU A 300 -9.57 3.49 -9.41
C LEU A 300 -10.45 4.28 -10.38
N ALA A 301 -10.18 4.23 -11.70
CA ALA A 301 -11.03 4.87 -12.70
C ALA A 301 -12.45 4.25 -12.76
N VAL A 302 -12.57 2.92 -12.59
CA VAL A 302 -13.85 2.25 -12.47
C VAL A 302 -14.60 2.69 -11.21
N ALA A 303 -13.89 2.84 -10.08
CA ALA A 303 -14.46 3.35 -8.84
C ALA A 303 -15.00 4.77 -9.02
N GLU A 304 -14.19 5.67 -9.56
CA GLU A 304 -14.55 7.07 -9.84
C GLU A 304 -15.82 7.19 -10.69
N ARG A 305 -15.87 6.47 -11.81
CA ARG A 305 -17.02 6.49 -12.72
C ARG A 305 -18.26 5.76 -12.22
N SER A 306 -18.18 5.06 -11.09
CA SER A 306 -19.32 4.35 -10.51
C SER A 306 -20.25 5.25 -9.69
N VAL A 307 -19.81 6.45 -9.35
CA VAL A 307 -20.53 7.40 -8.50
C VAL A 307 -20.68 8.77 -9.18
N SER A 308 -21.50 9.65 -8.60
CA SER A 308 -21.59 11.04 -9.02
C SER A 308 -20.31 11.82 -8.64
N GLU A 309 -20.00 12.90 -9.37
CA GLU A 309 -18.81 13.75 -9.12
C GLU A 309 -18.66 14.18 -7.64
N LYS A 310 -19.78 14.44 -6.95
CA LYS A 310 -19.79 14.83 -5.53
C LYS A 310 -19.27 13.74 -4.58
N ARG A 311 -19.29 12.47 -5.00
CA ARG A 311 -18.90 11.32 -4.18
C ARG A 311 -17.60 10.64 -4.64
N THR A 312 -16.93 11.20 -5.65
CA THR A 312 -15.68 10.66 -6.21
C THR A 312 -14.59 10.51 -5.14
N THR A 313 -14.38 11.53 -4.32
CA THR A 313 -13.38 11.50 -3.24
C THR A 313 -13.68 10.39 -2.22
N GLU A 314 -14.96 10.20 -1.89
CA GLU A 314 -15.40 9.18 -0.95
C GLU A 314 -15.13 7.76 -1.49
N VAL A 315 -15.50 7.48 -2.75
CA VAL A 315 -15.29 6.14 -3.33
C VAL A 315 -13.82 5.81 -3.52
N LEU A 316 -12.99 6.79 -3.89
CA LEU A 316 -11.55 6.59 -4.00
C LEU A 316 -10.90 6.34 -2.63
N ALA A 317 -11.34 7.05 -1.58
CA ALA A 317 -10.89 6.80 -0.22
C ALA A 317 -11.24 5.37 0.24
N TRP A 318 -12.44 4.89 -0.06
CA TRP A 318 -12.85 3.51 0.23
C TRP A 318 -12.07 2.47 -0.58
N ALA A 319 -11.76 2.75 -1.85
CA ALA A 319 -10.96 1.86 -2.69
C ALA A 319 -9.53 1.70 -2.14
N ILE A 320 -8.90 2.81 -1.70
CA ILE A 320 -7.58 2.79 -1.06
C ILE A 320 -7.65 2.09 0.31
N ALA A 321 -8.70 2.33 1.09
CA ALA A 321 -8.90 1.64 2.36
C ALA A 321 -9.06 0.12 2.17
N ALA A 322 -9.76 -0.33 1.12
CA ALA A 322 -9.89 -1.74 0.78
C ALA A 322 -8.53 -2.36 0.44
N LEU A 323 -7.68 -1.69 -0.37
CA LEU A 323 -6.32 -2.12 -0.66
C LEU A 323 -5.49 -2.28 0.64
N ASN A 324 -5.52 -1.30 1.52
CA ASN A 324 -4.75 -1.34 2.77
C ASN A 324 -5.25 -2.45 3.72
N LEU A 325 -6.56 -2.59 3.86
CA LEU A 325 -7.17 -3.58 4.75
C LEU A 325 -6.94 -5.01 4.25
N GLY A 326 -6.88 -5.19 2.93
CA GLY A 326 -6.70 -6.49 2.30
C GLY A 326 -5.42 -7.20 2.71
N GLY A 327 -4.35 -6.45 2.99
CA GLY A 327 -3.07 -7.02 3.42
C GLY A 327 -3.08 -7.65 4.81
N ALA A 328 -4.02 -7.33 5.68
CA ALA A 328 -3.99 -7.70 7.09
C ALA A 328 -3.89 -9.24 7.30
N ILE A 329 -4.94 -9.97 7.01
CA ILE A 329 -5.01 -11.42 7.25
C ILE A 329 -3.98 -12.21 6.41
N PRO A 330 -3.86 -11.97 5.08
CA PRO A 330 -2.91 -12.73 4.26
C PRO A 330 -1.45 -12.55 4.68
N THR A 331 -1.06 -11.38 5.21
CA THR A 331 0.32 -11.20 5.70
C THR A 331 0.61 -12.06 6.93
N ALA A 332 -0.34 -12.17 7.87
CA ALA A 332 -0.18 -13.06 9.02
C ALA A 332 -0.13 -14.54 8.59
N ILE A 333 -0.99 -14.96 7.66
CA ILE A 333 -0.97 -16.32 7.08
C ILE A 333 0.37 -16.58 6.39
N THR A 334 0.87 -15.61 5.63
CA THR A 334 2.16 -15.72 4.94
C THR A 334 3.30 -15.94 5.93
N GLY A 335 3.37 -15.13 6.99
CA GLY A 335 4.40 -15.28 8.03
C GLY A 335 4.34 -16.66 8.70
N TYR A 336 3.15 -17.13 9.05
CA TYR A 336 2.94 -18.46 9.61
C TYR A 336 3.41 -19.58 8.66
N ILE A 337 3.11 -19.47 7.35
CA ILE A 337 3.54 -20.46 6.36
C ILE A 337 5.06 -20.44 6.19
N ILE A 338 5.69 -19.26 6.19
CA ILE A 338 7.16 -19.15 6.14
C ILE A 338 7.79 -19.92 7.30
N ASP A 339 7.35 -19.66 8.52
CA ASP A 339 7.92 -20.28 9.73
C ASP A 339 7.67 -21.80 9.82
N THR A 340 6.56 -22.30 9.25
CA THR A 340 6.17 -23.72 9.40
C THR A 340 6.49 -24.60 8.19
N TYR A 341 6.40 -24.05 6.97
CA TYR A 341 6.50 -24.81 5.73
C TYR A 341 7.59 -24.30 4.78
N GLY A 342 8.27 -23.20 5.17
CA GLY A 342 9.29 -22.56 4.36
C GLY A 342 8.75 -21.50 3.40
N SER A 343 9.64 -20.59 3.00
CA SER A 343 9.30 -19.43 2.18
C SER A 343 8.90 -19.79 0.75
N SER A 344 9.47 -20.85 0.17
CA SER A 344 9.12 -21.32 -1.18
C SER A 344 7.63 -21.66 -1.27
N VAL A 345 7.08 -22.36 -0.24
CA VAL A 345 5.65 -22.69 -0.16
C VAL A 345 4.78 -21.46 0.06
N ALA A 346 5.27 -20.46 0.79
CA ALA A 346 4.53 -19.26 1.09
C ALA A 346 4.15 -18.42 -0.15
N PHE A 347 4.82 -18.60 -1.30
CA PHE A 347 4.41 -17.99 -2.58
C PHE A 347 3.04 -18.44 -3.08
N ILE A 348 2.47 -19.52 -2.51
CA ILE A 348 1.08 -19.91 -2.80
C ILE A 348 0.08 -18.87 -2.27
N VAL A 349 0.40 -18.12 -1.19
CA VAL A 349 -0.51 -17.13 -0.61
C VAL A 349 -0.81 -15.98 -1.57
N PRO A 350 0.19 -15.26 -2.13
CA PRO A 350 -0.11 -14.22 -3.12
C PRO A 350 -0.83 -14.77 -4.36
N LEU A 351 -0.50 -15.99 -4.82
CA LEU A 351 -1.22 -16.63 -5.92
C LEU A 351 -2.68 -16.90 -5.57
N ALA A 352 -2.96 -17.42 -4.37
CA ALA A 352 -4.32 -17.63 -3.87
C ALA A 352 -5.10 -16.32 -3.75
N CYS A 353 -4.48 -15.23 -3.26
CA CYS A 353 -5.11 -13.92 -3.21
C CYS A 353 -5.53 -13.44 -4.60
N MET A 354 -4.67 -13.58 -5.60
CA MET A 354 -5.02 -13.20 -6.98
C MET A 354 -6.08 -14.11 -7.59
N ALA A 355 -6.06 -15.41 -7.29
CA ALA A 355 -7.13 -16.33 -7.69
C ALA A 355 -8.48 -15.92 -7.07
N ILE A 356 -8.51 -15.65 -5.76
CA ILE A 356 -9.71 -15.18 -5.07
C ILE A 356 -10.19 -13.85 -5.65
N SER A 357 -9.27 -12.91 -5.95
CA SER A 357 -9.58 -11.64 -6.61
C SER A 357 -10.34 -11.88 -7.93
N LEU A 358 -9.82 -12.75 -8.77
CA LEU A 358 -10.41 -13.07 -10.07
C LEU A 358 -11.76 -13.78 -9.92
N PHE A 359 -11.84 -14.81 -9.06
CA PHE A 359 -13.06 -15.58 -8.86
C PHE A 359 -14.15 -14.80 -8.12
N SER A 360 -13.80 -13.79 -7.32
CA SER A 360 -14.78 -12.90 -6.67
C SER A 360 -15.65 -12.10 -7.65
N LEU A 361 -15.22 -11.99 -8.91
CA LEU A 361 -16.00 -11.36 -9.97
C LEU A 361 -17.18 -12.23 -10.44
N MET A 362 -17.14 -13.56 -10.27
CA MET A 362 -18.16 -14.48 -10.77
C MET A 362 -19.56 -14.22 -10.21
N PRO A 363 -19.77 -14.06 -8.89
CA PRO A 363 -21.07 -13.76 -8.32
C PRO A 363 -21.67 -12.43 -8.84
N PHE A 364 -20.81 -11.52 -9.25
CA PHE A 364 -21.18 -10.19 -9.76
C PHE A 364 -21.12 -10.10 -11.29
N PHE A 365 -20.92 -11.22 -11.99
CA PHE A 365 -20.73 -11.24 -13.44
C PHE A 365 -21.84 -10.52 -14.20
N ALA A 366 -23.10 -10.67 -13.80
CA ALA A 366 -24.22 -9.97 -14.41
C ALA A 366 -24.13 -8.44 -14.27
N ILE A 367 -23.61 -7.97 -13.12
CA ILE A 367 -23.41 -6.54 -12.84
C ILE A 367 -22.27 -6.00 -13.70
N TRP A 368 -21.13 -6.72 -13.75
CA TRP A 368 -19.97 -6.38 -14.58
C TRP A 368 -20.34 -6.37 -16.07
N ARG A 369 -21.09 -7.36 -16.54
CA ARG A 369 -21.55 -7.46 -17.92
C ARG A 369 -22.43 -6.27 -18.33
N ARG A 370 -23.34 -5.83 -17.48
CA ARG A 370 -24.16 -4.63 -17.74
C ARG A 370 -23.28 -3.38 -17.90
N LYS A 371 -22.31 -3.19 -17.03
CA LYS A 371 -21.37 -2.05 -17.10
C LYS A 371 -20.46 -2.11 -18.34
N LEU A 372 -20.08 -3.29 -18.81
CA LEU A 372 -19.30 -3.47 -20.04
C LEU A 372 -20.05 -2.98 -21.30
N HIS A 373 -21.37 -2.95 -21.28
CA HIS A 373 -22.21 -2.56 -22.42
C HIS A 373 -22.80 -1.14 -22.33
N GLN A 374 -22.79 -0.52 -21.14
CA GLN A 374 -23.41 0.79 -20.90
C GLN A 374 -22.52 2.01 -21.14
N ILE A 375 -21.22 1.83 -21.37
CA ILE A 375 -20.27 2.94 -21.59
C ILE A 375 -19.90 2.93 -23.08
N PRO A 376 -20.31 3.96 -23.85
CA PRO A 376 -19.81 4.12 -25.22
C PRO A 376 -18.29 4.31 -25.19
N ALA A 377 -17.63 3.74 -26.19
CA ALA A 377 -16.19 3.84 -26.40
C ALA A 377 -15.75 5.28 -26.66
#